data_34c48c7497647a263b13429738481e2a
#
_entry.id   34c48c7497647a263b13429738481e2a
#
_cell.length_a   1.000
_cell.length_b   1.000
_cell.length_c   1.000
_cell.angle_alpha   90.00
_cell.angle_beta   90.00
_cell.angle_gamma   90.00
#
_symmetry.space_group_name_H-M   'P 1'
#
loop_
_entity.id
_entity.type
_entity.pdbx_description
1 polymer ?
#
loop_
_entity_poly.entity_id
_entity_poly.type
_entity_poly.pdbx_seq_one_letter_code
_entity_poly.pdbx_strand_id
1 'polypeptide(L)'
;MNENKTSCAPADNQLTLWDSIDWTKAELAVRKLQARIVKAQKDGRHNKVKALQWTLTHSFYAKALAVKRVTSNGGGNTPGVDMETWDKPETKMQAINDLRRRGYQPKPLRRVHIKKSNGKLRPLGIPTMKDRACLLYTSL
;
A
#
# COMPACT_ATOMS: atom_id res chain seq x y z
N MET A 1 6.63 0.41 -39.48
CA MET A 1 6.74 0.42 -38.87
C MET A 1 6.59 0.41 -37.72
N ASN A 2 6.75 0.33 -37.22
CA ASN A 2 6.72 0.33 -36.20
C ASN A 2 7.07 0.14 -35.23
N GLU A 3 7.35 0.10 -34.74
CA GLU A 3 7.64 -0.05 -33.94
C GLU A 3 7.83 0.06 -32.96
N ASN A 4 7.89 0.17 -32.40
CA ASN A 4 8.06 0.34 -31.42
C ASN A 4 8.29 0.08 -30.42
N LYS A 5 8.51 -0.14 -30.05
CA LYS A 5 8.72 -0.48 -29.22
C LYS A 5 9.17 -0.39 -28.28
N THR A 6 9.12 -0.08 -27.97
CA THR A 6 9.24 0.02 -26.86
C THR A 6 10.09 -0.40 -25.95
N SER A 7 10.49 -0.83 -25.69
CA SER A 7 11.37 -1.34 -24.80
C SER A 7 12.13 -0.40 -24.04
N CYS A 8 11.64 0.47 -23.37
CA CYS A 8 12.30 1.38 -22.55
C CYS A 8 13.02 0.73 -21.42
N ALA A 9 13.94 1.41 -20.82
CA ALA A 9 14.57 0.99 -19.60
C ALA A 9 13.51 0.79 -18.52
N PRO A 10 13.46 -0.34 -17.83
CA PRO A 10 12.42 -0.59 -16.84
C PRO A 10 12.35 0.45 -15.74
N ALA A 11 13.49 0.98 -15.32
CA ALA A 11 13.53 1.98 -14.27
C ALA A 11 12.84 3.27 -14.70
N ASP A 12 13.13 3.75 -15.87
CA ASP A 12 12.51 4.97 -16.39
C ASP A 12 11.02 4.81 -16.59
N ASN A 13 10.61 3.64 -17.05
CA ASN A 13 9.21 3.33 -17.26
C ASN A 13 8.45 3.30 -15.93
N GLN A 14 9.05 2.71 -14.91
CA GLN A 14 8.44 2.65 -13.58
C GLN A 14 8.33 4.03 -12.95
N LEU A 15 9.35 4.86 -13.13
CA LEU A 15 9.33 6.24 -12.65
C LEU A 15 8.17 7.01 -13.30
N THR A 16 8.03 6.89 -14.61
CA THR A 16 6.96 7.54 -15.34
C THR A 16 5.59 7.04 -14.88
N LEU A 17 5.47 5.74 -14.64
CA LEU A 17 4.20 5.16 -14.20
C LEU A 17 3.77 5.68 -12.83
N TRP A 18 4.69 5.76 -11.88
CA TRP A 18 4.35 6.30 -10.54
C TRP A 18 3.91 7.76 -10.64
N ASP A 19 4.68 8.57 -11.37
CA ASP A 19 4.41 10.00 -11.49
C ASP A 19 3.13 10.27 -12.29
N SER A 20 2.71 9.34 -13.15
CA SER A 20 1.53 9.48 -13.97
C SER A 20 0.23 9.06 -13.28
N ILE A 21 0.29 8.52 -12.07
CA ILE A 21 -0.91 8.10 -11.34
C ILE A 21 -1.76 9.31 -11.01
N ASP A 22 -3.04 9.27 -11.44
CA ASP A 22 -4.01 10.28 -11.07
C ASP A 22 -4.58 9.92 -9.70
N TRP A 23 -4.07 10.58 -8.67
CA TRP A 23 -4.45 10.29 -7.28
C TRP A 23 -5.89 10.63 -6.97
N THR A 24 -6.44 11.64 -7.62
CA THR A 24 -7.87 11.99 -7.49
C THR A 24 -8.73 10.85 -8.00
N LYS A 25 -8.38 10.33 -9.16
CA LYS A 25 -9.08 9.18 -9.75
C LYS A 25 -8.96 7.93 -8.87
N ALA A 26 -7.78 7.70 -8.31
CA ALA A 26 -7.54 6.58 -7.41
C ALA A 26 -8.42 6.66 -6.17
N GLU A 27 -8.49 7.83 -5.54
CA GLU A 27 -9.34 8.05 -4.36
C GLU A 27 -10.82 7.86 -4.69
N LEU A 28 -11.28 8.38 -5.83
CA LEU A 28 -12.66 8.22 -6.25
C LEU A 28 -13.01 6.76 -6.50
N ALA A 29 -12.14 6.01 -7.16
CA ALA A 29 -12.35 4.60 -7.44
C ALA A 29 -12.50 3.80 -6.15
N VAL A 30 -11.63 4.04 -5.18
CA VAL A 30 -11.67 3.36 -3.88
C VAL A 30 -12.93 3.75 -3.11
N ARG A 31 -13.29 5.02 -3.08
CA ARG A 31 -14.49 5.49 -2.39
C ARG A 31 -15.76 4.89 -2.97
N LYS A 32 -15.83 4.76 -4.29
CA LYS A 32 -16.98 4.12 -4.95
C LYS A 32 -17.12 2.66 -4.52
N LEU A 33 -16.02 1.92 -4.46
CA LEU A 33 -16.06 0.54 -4.00
C LEU A 33 -16.45 0.45 -2.53
N GLN A 34 -15.92 1.33 -1.69
CA GLN A 34 -16.27 1.38 -0.27
C GLN A 34 -17.76 1.68 -0.07
N ALA A 35 -18.30 2.64 -0.83
CA ALA A 35 -19.72 2.98 -0.75
C ALA A 35 -20.60 1.80 -1.17
N ARG A 36 -20.22 1.09 -2.22
CA ARG A 36 -20.94 -0.10 -2.67
C ARG A 36 -20.90 -1.23 -1.63
N ILE A 37 -19.76 -1.39 -0.96
CA ILE A 37 -19.63 -2.37 0.12
C ILE A 37 -20.58 -2.02 1.28
N VAL A 38 -20.61 -0.76 1.69
CA VAL A 38 -21.49 -0.30 2.77
C VAL A 38 -22.95 -0.54 2.39
N LYS A 39 -23.33 -0.17 1.17
CA LYS A 39 -24.69 -0.38 0.70
C LYS A 39 -25.08 -1.87 0.69
N ALA A 40 -24.20 -2.71 0.16
CA ALA A 40 -24.44 -4.15 0.11
C ALA A 40 -24.55 -4.74 1.53
N GLN A 41 -23.76 -4.23 2.47
CA GLN A 41 -23.83 -4.66 3.87
C GLN A 41 -25.16 -4.28 4.50
N LYS A 42 -25.62 -3.05 4.25
CA LYS A 42 -26.91 -2.59 4.76
C LYS A 42 -28.08 -3.39 4.18
N ASP A 43 -27.97 -3.80 2.93
CA ASP A 43 -28.99 -4.59 2.24
C ASP A 43 -28.93 -6.08 2.58
N GLY A 44 -27.98 -6.49 3.43
CA GLY A 44 -27.82 -7.89 3.83
C GLY A 44 -27.25 -8.79 2.75
N ARG A 45 -26.65 -8.23 1.69
CA ARG A 45 -26.10 -8.98 0.55
C ARG A 45 -24.66 -9.40 0.85
N HIS A 46 -24.49 -10.39 1.70
CA HIS A 46 -23.16 -10.80 2.16
C HIS A 46 -22.25 -11.31 1.05
N ASN A 47 -22.80 -12.02 0.06
CA ASN A 47 -22.00 -12.51 -1.07
C ASN A 47 -21.48 -11.36 -1.93
N LYS A 48 -22.31 -10.31 -2.10
CA LYS A 48 -21.90 -9.11 -2.83
C LYS A 48 -20.83 -8.33 -2.05
N VAL A 49 -20.94 -8.27 -0.73
CA VAL A 49 -19.91 -7.67 0.13
C VAL A 49 -18.56 -8.37 -0.09
N LYS A 50 -18.55 -9.70 -0.04
CA LYS A 50 -17.33 -10.48 -0.26
C LYS A 50 -16.72 -10.23 -1.65
N ALA A 51 -17.56 -10.21 -2.68
CA ALA A 51 -17.10 -9.97 -4.05
C ALA A 51 -16.50 -8.56 -4.20
N LEU A 52 -17.14 -7.56 -3.60
CA LEU A 52 -16.64 -6.17 -3.65
C LEU A 52 -15.36 -6.00 -2.84
N GLN A 53 -15.26 -6.66 -1.68
CA GLN A 53 -14.03 -6.66 -0.89
C GLN A 53 -12.87 -7.29 -1.67
N TRP A 54 -13.15 -8.40 -2.37
CA TRP A 54 -12.15 -9.03 -3.22
C TRP A 54 -11.68 -8.06 -4.30
N THR A 55 -12.63 -7.39 -4.98
CA THR A 55 -12.32 -6.40 -6.01
C THR A 55 -11.45 -5.27 -5.44
N LEU A 56 -11.80 -4.76 -4.25
CA LEU A 56 -11.06 -3.68 -3.63
C LEU A 56 -9.63 -4.10 -3.30
N THR A 57 -9.44 -5.28 -2.69
CA THR A 57 -8.10 -5.73 -2.30
C THR A 57 -7.23 -6.14 -3.49
N HIS A 58 -7.83 -6.33 -4.66
CA HIS A 58 -7.09 -6.60 -5.90
C HIS A 58 -6.98 -5.36 -6.79
N SER A 59 -7.51 -4.24 -6.35
CA SER A 59 -7.48 -2.99 -7.12
C SER A 59 -6.08 -2.37 -7.10
N PHE A 60 -5.59 -2.02 -8.27
CA PHE A 60 -4.34 -1.27 -8.39
C PHE A 60 -4.40 0.04 -7.60
N TYR A 61 -5.51 0.76 -7.70
CA TYR A 61 -5.66 2.05 -7.02
C TYR A 61 -5.64 1.92 -5.50
N ALA A 62 -6.23 0.85 -4.95
CA ALA A 62 -6.20 0.63 -3.51
C ALA A 62 -4.77 0.38 -3.02
N LYS A 63 -4.02 -0.44 -3.76
CA LYS A 63 -2.62 -0.73 -3.44
C LYS A 63 -1.74 0.52 -3.58
N ALA A 64 -1.96 1.30 -4.65
CA ALA A 64 -1.22 2.53 -4.89
C ALA A 64 -1.45 3.55 -3.77
N LEU A 65 -2.70 3.72 -3.33
CA LEU A 65 -3.02 4.60 -2.21
C LEU A 65 -2.38 4.14 -0.91
N ALA A 66 -2.35 2.82 -0.67
CA ALA A 66 -1.69 2.29 0.53
C ALA A 66 -0.19 2.59 0.51
N VAL A 67 0.48 2.38 -0.61
CA VAL A 67 1.91 2.71 -0.76
C VAL A 67 2.14 4.21 -0.57
N LYS A 68 1.31 5.03 -1.20
CA LYS A 68 1.42 6.50 -1.06
C LYS A 68 1.28 6.91 0.41
N ARG A 69 0.29 6.39 1.10
CA ARG A 69 0.01 6.76 2.48
C ARG A 69 1.16 6.36 3.41
N VAL A 70 1.67 5.14 3.26
CA VAL A 70 2.77 4.64 4.07
C VAL A 70 4.03 5.48 3.87
N THR A 71 4.31 5.89 2.63
CA THR A 71 5.50 6.68 2.30
C THR A 71 5.36 8.17 2.64
N SER A 72 4.11 8.66 2.74
CA SER A 72 3.84 10.08 3.04
C SER A 72 3.71 10.37 4.53
N ASN A 73 3.47 9.36 5.34
CA ASN A 73 3.33 9.52 6.79
C ASN A 73 4.68 9.88 7.44
N GLY A 74 4.63 10.43 8.65
CA GLY A 74 5.83 10.80 9.39
C GLY A 74 6.82 9.66 9.62
N GLY A 75 6.34 8.42 9.63
CA GLY A 75 7.18 7.23 9.75
C GLY A 75 7.68 6.66 8.42
N GLY A 76 7.46 7.37 7.31
CA GLY A 76 7.80 6.86 5.98
C GLY A 76 9.29 6.59 5.76
N ASN A 77 10.14 7.20 6.54
CA ASN A 77 11.59 6.99 6.47
C ASN A 77 12.12 6.06 7.57
N THR A 78 11.26 5.49 8.38
CA THR A 78 11.66 4.60 9.47
C THR A 78 11.47 3.16 9.03
N PRO A 79 12.56 2.40 8.75
CA PRO A 79 12.44 1.03 8.26
C PRO A 79 12.06 0.05 9.36
N GLY A 80 11.54 -1.11 8.95
CA GLY A 80 11.34 -2.24 9.83
C GLY A 80 12.59 -3.10 9.94
N VAL A 81 12.40 -4.39 10.27
CA VAL A 81 13.50 -5.33 10.50
C VAL A 81 14.33 -5.58 9.24
N ASP A 82 13.74 -5.39 8.07
CA ASP A 82 14.43 -5.56 6.78
C ASP A 82 15.28 -4.36 6.39
N MET A 83 15.20 -3.27 7.15
CA MET A 83 15.94 -2.03 6.93
C MET A 83 15.62 -1.39 5.56
N GLU A 84 14.48 -1.70 4.98
CA GLU A 84 14.07 -1.16 3.68
C GLU A 84 13.07 -0.01 3.83
N THR A 85 13.24 1.01 3.00
CA THR A 85 12.28 2.12 2.85
C THR A 85 11.94 2.28 1.37
N TRP A 86 10.78 2.87 1.11
CA TRP A 86 10.31 3.11 -0.27
C TRP A 86 10.41 4.60 -0.57
N ASP A 87 11.61 5.04 -0.95
CA ASP A 87 11.88 6.46 -1.21
C ASP A 87 11.89 6.82 -2.69
N LYS A 88 12.05 5.83 -3.58
CA LYS A 88 12.13 6.08 -5.01
C LYS A 88 10.84 5.67 -5.72
N PRO A 89 10.46 6.37 -6.81
CA PRO A 89 9.26 6.01 -7.56
C PRO A 89 9.26 4.58 -8.09
N GLU A 90 10.38 4.07 -8.58
CA GLU A 90 10.46 2.69 -9.06
C GLU A 90 10.28 1.67 -7.93
N THR A 91 10.78 1.96 -6.74
CA THR A 91 10.59 1.12 -5.57
C THR A 91 9.12 1.08 -5.15
N LYS A 92 8.45 2.24 -5.23
CA LYS A 92 7.03 2.35 -4.91
C LYS A 92 6.17 1.56 -5.90
N MET A 93 6.49 1.62 -7.19
CA MET A 93 5.77 0.83 -8.20
C MET A 93 6.00 -0.65 -8.00
N GLN A 94 7.21 -1.08 -7.69
CA GLN A 94 7.50 -2.48 -7.40
C GLN A 94 6.73 -2.93 -6.15
N ALA A 95 6.62 -2.08 -5.14
CA ALA A 95 5.88 -2.38 -3.93
C ALA A 95 4.40 -2.62 -4.23
N ILE A 96 3.79 -1.85 -5.13
CA ILE A 96 2.40 -2.07 -5.55
C ILE A 96 2.24 -3.48 -6.13
N ASN A 97 3.17 -3.91 -6.97
CA ASN A 97 3.13 -5.23 -7.59
C ASN A 97 3.35 -6.35 -6.57
N ASP A 98 4.09 -6.08 -5.51
CA ASP A 98 4.41 -7.05 -4.46
C ASP A 98 3.32 -7.20 -3.41
N LEU A 99 2.34 -6.29 -3.36
CA LEU A 99 1.24 -6.37 -2.42
C LEU A 99 0.24 -7.43 -2.87
N ARG A 100 0.31 -8.61 -2.24
CA ARG A 100 -0.56 -9.76 -2.56
C ARG A 100 -1.06 -10.38 -1.26
N ARG A 101 -2.33 -10.80 -1.26
CA ARG A 101 -2.88 -11.53 -0.11
C ARG A 101 -2.32 -12.94 -0.04
N ARG A 102 -2.25 -13.60 -1.20
CA ARG A 102 -1.84 -15.00 -1.26
C ARG A 102 -0.32 -15.10 -1.12
N GLY A 103 0.12 -15.98 -0.25
CA GLY A 103 1.55 -16.18 -0.03
C GLY A 103 2.23 -15.08 0.79
N TYR A 104 1.45 -14.15 1.31
CA TYR A 104 1.99 -13.08 2.14
C TYR A 104 2.44 -13.63 3.50
N GLN A 105 3.67 -13.30 3.89
CA GLN A 105 4.22 -13.68 5.19
C GLN A 105 4.73 -12.43 5.89
N PRO A 106 4.11 -12.05 7.02
CA PRO A 106 4.58 -10.87 7.76
C PRO A 106 5.94 -11.15 8.40
N LYS A 107 6.73 -10.10 8.53
CA LYS A 107 8.02 -10.16 9.21
C LYS A 107 7.88 -9.69 10.65
N PRO A 108 8.80 -10.06 11.55
CA PRO A 108 8.75 -9.58 12.91
C PRO A 108 8.92 -8.06 12.97
N LEU A 109 8.45 -7.47 14.05
CA LEU A 109 8.59 -6.04 14.29
C LEU A 109 10.03 -5.73 14.67
N ARG A 110 10.54 -4.59 14.20
CA ARG A 110 11.83 -4.08 14.66
C ARG A 110 11.61 -3.34 15.98
N ARG A 111 12.23 -3.80 17.05
CA ARG A 111 12.07 -3.17 18.35
C ARG A 111 13.05 -2.01 18.50
N VAL A 112 12.53 -0.85 18.83
CA VAL A 112 13.32 0.32 19.22
C VAL A 112 12.80 0.83 20.55
N HIS A 113 13.63 1.59 21.26
CA HIS A 113 13.25 2.16 22.54
C HIS A 113 13.23 3.68 22.44
N ILE A 114 12.13 4.27 22.88
CA ILE A 114 11.93 5.73 22.84
C ILE A 114 11.92 6.23 24.28
N LYS A 115 12.55 7.39 24.51
CA LYS A 115 12.49 8.04 25.81
C LYS A 115 11.09 8.61 26.05
N LYS A 116 10.53 8.30 27.22
CA LYS A 116 9.32 8.97 27.71
C LYS A 116 9.70 10.29 28.38
N SER A 117 8.69 11.14 28.60
CA SER A 117 8.89 12.41 29.30
C SER A 117 9.44 12.24 30.72
N ASN A 118 9.20 11.09 31.36
CA ASN A 118 9.72 10.79 32.70
C ASN A 118 11.12 10.16 32.71
N GLY A 119 11.80 10.12 31.57
CA GLY A 119 13.14 9.56 31.44
C GLY A 119 13.21 8.05 31.26
N LYS A 120 12.10 7.34 31.41
CA LYS A 120 12.07 5.87 31.20
C LYS A 120 11.99 5.54 29.73
N LEU A 121 12.47 4.35 29.35
CA LEU A 121 12.42 3.86 27.97
C LEU A 121 11.10 3.14 27.73
N ARG A 122 10.55 3.35 26.56
CA ARG A 122 9.35 2.66 26.08
C ARG A 122 9.70 1.84 24.84
N PRO A 123 9.44 0.53 24.84
CA PRO A 123 9.66 -0.26 23.63
C PRO A 123 8.60 0.07 22.58
N LEU A 124 9.03 0.11 21.33
CA LEU A 124 8.16 0.33 20.18
C LEU A 124 8.48 -0.69 19.12
N GLY A 125 7.44 -1.34 18.57
CA GLY A 125 7.61 -2.29 17.47
C GLY A 125 7.30 -1.60 16.14
N ILE A 126 8.25 -1.68 15.21
CA ILE A 126 8.12 -1.05 13.89
C ILE A 126 7.98 -2.14 12.85
N PRO A 127 6.82 -2.25 12.16
CA PRO A 127 6.66 -3.23 11.07
C PRO A 127 7.41 -2.77 9.82
N THR A 128 7.66 -3.70 8.91
CA THR A 128 8.23 -3.38 7.60
C THR A 128 7.27 -2.50 6.81
N MET A 129 7.79 -1.80 5.80
CA MET A 129 6.96 -0.97 4.92
C MET A 129 5.87 -1.82 4.24
N LYS A 130 6.23 -3.02 3.81
CA LYS A 130 5.28 -3.95 3.17
C LYS A 130 4.17 -4.36 4.14
N ASP A 131 4.49 -4.65 5.39
CA ASP A 131 3.49 -5.01 6.39
C ASP A 131 2.54 -3.86 6.69
N ARG A 132 3.07 -2.63 6.78
CA ARG A 132 2.25 -1.43 6.96
C ARG A 132 1.27 -1.23 5.80
N ALA A 133 1.77 -1.36 4.56
CA ALA A 133 0.94 -1.19 3.38
C ALA A 133 -0.12 -2.30 3.29
N CYS A 134 0.24 -3.53 3.62
CA CYS A 134 -0.72 -4.64 3.64
C CYS A 134 -1.85 -4.39 4.62
N LEU A 135 -1.54 -3.88 5.82
CA LEU A 135 -2.58 -3.54 6.79
C LEU A 135 -3.51 -2.46 6.26
N LEU A 136 -2.97 -1.45 5.59
CA LEU A 136 -3.78 -0.36 5.06
C LEU A 136 -4.73 -0.84 3.97
N TYR A 137 -4.23 -1.53 2.94
CA TYR A 137 -5.09 -1.86 1.81
C TYR A 137 -6.07 -2.99 2.12
N THR A 138 -5.78 -3.84 3.09
CA THR A 138 -6.71 -4.90 3.51
C THR A 138 -7.78 -4.40 4.48
N SER A 139 -7.58 -3.24 5.09
CA SER A 139 -8.54 -2.64 6.02
C SER A 139 -9.38 -1.53 5.41
N LEU A 140 -9.20 -1.28 4.13
CA LEU A 140 -9.96 -0.25 3.40
C LEU A 140 -11.46 -0.56 3.31
#